data_cbfdbb058879315404418d8e7fa81081
#
_entry.id   cbfdbb058879315404418d8e7fa81081
#
_cell.length_a   1.000
_cell.length_b   1.000
_cell.length_c   1.000
_cell.angle_alpha   90.00
_cell.angle_beta   90.00
_cell.angle_gamma   90.00
#
_symmetry.space_group_name_H-M   'P 1'
#
loop_
_entity.id
_entity.type
_entity.pdbx_description
1 polymer ?
#
loop_
_entity_poly.entity_id
_entity_poly.type
_entity_poly.pdbx_seq_one_letter_code
_entity_poly.pdbx_strand_id
1 'polypeptide(L)'
;MNVHDSERLAGLMMADGLVPVEPGQQADVVLFNTCTIRENADKRLYAALGQLKALKESRPDMQIAVGGCMAQKDRDSIIKRAGFVDVVFGTHNIGSAPSLLRRSRSEGPLVEILDAPDPEAHLDMAPALNAVREVPWAAWVTVQTGCNNSCAFCIVPSVRGDEVSRPFDDLVAEVTMLAGQGVTEITLLGQNVNTYGRDITKRRPLFADLLRAVSVVEGIERVRYTSPHPRDLRPETIAAMAETPEICPQLHLPLQSGSNELLVAMRRGYTAERYLERLADARAAMPGLAVTTDIIVGFPGETETQFEETLSVVAEAQFDSAYTFIFSPRPGTRAAEMEDSFIAPEVIKDRFARLDAVIDRSALLRNEARVGIEEEVLIEGASRRDDTRVSGRTRQGKLIHFTPPVEGLRPGSLATVKVEYGAPFHLLGSYVATLRQPRHKVRIPLLNS
;
A
#
# COMPACT_ATOMS: atom_id res chain seq x y z
N MET A 1 1.69 -2.91 -2.89
CA MET A 1 1.89 -4.25 -3.53
C MET A 1 0.59 -4.78 -4.13
N ASN A 2 -0.43 -5.19 -3.36
CA ASN A 2 -1.64 -5.84 -3.93
C ASN A 2 -2.37 -4.98 -4.99
N VAL A 3 -2.50 -3.67 -4.80
CA VAL A 3 -3.05 -2.75 -5.83
C VAL A 3 -2.18 -2.77 -7.09
N HIS A 4 -0.87 -2.67 -6.94
CA HIS A 4 0.06 -2.75 -8.07
C HIS A 4 0.00 -4.12 -8.78
N ASP A 5 -0.12 -5.22 -8.01
CA ASP A 5 -0.32 -6.56 -8.61
C ASP A 5 -1.63 -6.58 -9.45
N SER A 6 -2.70 -5.89 -9.00
CA SER A 6 -3.95 -5.78 -9.77
C SER A 6 -3.78 -4.97 -11.04
N GLU A 7 -3.07 -3.83 -11.00
CA GLU A 7 -2.75 -3.02 -12.18
C GLU A 7 -1.92 -3.80 -13.21
N ARG A 8 -0.94 -4.60 -12.73
CA ARG A 8 -0.14 -5.50 -13.58
C ARG A 8 -1.00 -6.58 -14.22
N LEU A 9 -1.84 -7.26 -13.44
CA LEU A 9 -2.76 -8.28 -13.94
C LEU A 9 -3.68 -7.71 -15.01
N ALA A 10 -4.25 -6.53 -14.78
CA ALA A 10 -5.08 -5.85 -15.79
C ALA A 10 -4.30 -5.58 -17.08
N GLY A 11 -3.05 -5.10 -16.97
CA GLY A 11 -2.18 -4.87 -18.12
C GLY A 11 -1.85 -6.16 -18.88
N LEU A 12 -1.53 -7.26 -18.18
CA LEU A 12 -1.27 -8.57 -18.78
C LEU A 12 -2.50 -9.11 -19.50
N MET A 13 -3.70 -8.98 -18.92
CA MET A 13 -4.95 -9.40 -19.55
C MET A 13 -5.24 -8.59 -20.82
N MET A 14 -5.02 -7.28 -20.78
CA MET A 14 -5.18 -6.43 -21.96
C MET A 14 -4.16 -6.74 -23.07
N ALA A 15 -2.92 -7.03 -22.71
CA ALA A 15 -1.90 -7.48 -23.67
C ALA A 15 -2.25 -8.83 -24.31
N ASP A 16 -2.99 -9.69 -23.61
CA ASP A 16 -3.51 -10.96 -24.11
C ASP A 16 -4.83 -10.83 -24.91
N GLY A 17 -5.28 -9.58 -25.14
CA GLY A 17 -6.45 -9.28 -25.98
C GLY A 17 -7.78 -9.18 -25.22
N LEU A 18 -7.78 -9.25 -23.89
CA LEU A 18 -8.99 -9.02 -23.10
C LEU A 18 -9.28 -7.51 -22.96
N VAL A 19 -10.55 -7.17 -22.92
CA VAL A 19 -11.02 -5.78 -22.79
C VAL A 19 -11.72 -5.61 -21.44
N PRO A 20 -11.39 -4.58 -20.65
CA PRO A 20 -12.11 -4.28 -19.42
C PRO A 20 -13.58 -4.02 -19.68
N VAL A 21 -14.46 -4.54 -18.84
CA VAL A 21 -15.90 -4.27 -18.90
C VAL A 21 -16.29 -3.15 -17.95
N GLU A 22 -17.30 -2.38 -18.31
CA GLU A 22 -17.87 -1.33 -17.47
C GLU A 22 -18.65 -1.95 -16.28
N PRO A 23 -18.71 -1.27 -15.13
CA PRO A 23 -19.50 -1.73 -13.99
C PRO A 23 -20.94 -2.03 -14.38
N GLY A 24 -21.44 -3.24 -14.05
CA GLY A 24 -22.78 -3.72 -14.38
C GLY A 24 -22.89 -4.48 -15.70
N GLN A 25 -21.85 -4.51 -16.52
CA GLN A 25 -21.79 -5.37 -17.71
C GLN A 25 -21.38 -6.80 -17.33
N GLN A 26 -21.75 -7.76 -18.19
CA GLN A 26 -21.36 -9.14 -18.04
C GLN A 26 -19.92 -9.36 -18.48
N ALA A 27 -19.09 -9.93 -17.60
CA ALA A 27 -17.71 -10.27 -17.90
C ALA A 27 -17.60 -11.75 -18.33
N ASP A 28 -16.70 -12.04 -19.28
CA ASP A 28 -16.33 -13.40 -19.68
C ASP A 28 -15.21 -13.96 -18.79
N VAL A 29 -14.42 -13.08 -18.19
CA VAL A 29 -13.38 -13.41 -17.21
C VAL A 29 -13.52 -12.53 -15.99
N VAL A 30 -13.58 -13.15 -14.81
CA VAL A 30 -13.50 -12.45 -13.51
C VAL A 30 -12.27 -12.90 -12.78
N LEU A 31 -11.40 -11.95 -12.42
CA LEU A 31 -10.16 -12.21 -11.73
C LEU A 31 -10.15 -11.52 -10.36
N PHE A 32 -9.95 -12.30 -9.30
CA PHE A 32 -9.77 -11.81 -7.95
C PHE A 32 -8.27 -11.81 -7.58
N ASN A 33 -7.72 -10.62 -7.32
CA ASN A 33 -6.41 -10.50 -6.70
C ASN A 33 -6.59 -10.34 -5.19
N THR A 34 -6.18 -11.34 -4.42
CA THR A 34 -6.51 -11.50 -3.02
C THR A 34 -5.38 -11.10 -2.08
N CYS A 35 -5.77 -10.48 -0.95
CA CYS A 35 -4.86 -10.16 0.16
C CYS A 35 -5.15 -11.11 1.33
N THR A 36 -4.14 -11.47 2.12
CA THR A 36 -4.31 -12.31 3.32
C THR A 36 -3.95 -11.60 4.62
N ILE A 37 -3.64 -10.29 4.57
CA ILE A 37 -3.25 -9.52 5.76
C ILE A 37 -4.46 -9.18 6.64
N ARG A 38 -5.66 -9.06 6.06
CA ARG A 38 -6.89 -8.68 6.77
C ARG A 38 -7.86 -9.87 6.80
N GLU A 39 -8.38 -10.23 7.98
CA GLU A 39 -9.36 -11.31 8.15
C GLU A 39 -10.59 -11.17 7.23
N ASN A 40 -11.09 -9.96 7.10
CA ASN A 40 -12.23 -9.68 6.23
C ASN A 40 -11.97 -9.91 4.74
N ALA A 41 -10.71 -10.05 4.30
CA ALA A 41 -10.40 -10.33 2.90
C ALA A 41 -10.86 -11.74 2.50
N ASP A 42 -10.64 -12.73 3.38
CA ASP A 42 -11.05 -14.11 3.17
C ASP A 42 -12.58 -14.21 3.05
N LYS A 43 -13.30 -13.60 4.01
CA LYS A 43 -14.77 -13.57 4.02
C LYS A 43 -15.33 -12.88 2.76
N ARG A 44 -14.73 -11.77 2.34
CA ARG A 44 -15.13 -11.03 1.13
C ARG A 44 -14.93 -11.82 -0.15
N LEU A 45 -13.79 -12.53 -0.29
CA LEU A 45 -13.56 -13.37 -1.46
C LEU A 45 -14.64 -14.44 -1.60
N TYR A 46 -14.87 -15.23 -0.53
CA TYR A 46 -15.86 -16.32 -0.61
C TYR A 46 -17.30 -15.80 -0.76
N ALA A 47 -17.63 -14.64 -0.20
CA ALA A 47 -18.92 -13.99 -0.43
C ALA A 47 -19.08 -13.58 -1.91
N ALA A 48 -18.04 -12.97 -2.51
CA ALA A 48 -18.03 -12.58 -3.92
C ALA A 48 -18.09 -13.81 -4.85
N LEU A 49 -17.32 -14.86 -4.55
CA LEU A 49 -17.39 -16.14 -5.29
C LEU A 49 -18.79 -16.74 -5.21
N GLY A 50 -19.44 -16.71 -4.03
CA GLY A 50 -20.81 -17.19 -3.86
C GLY A 50 -21.82 -16.47 -4.75
N GLN A 51 -21.67 -15.15 -4.96
CA GLN A 51 -22.51 -14.37 -5.87
C GLN A 51 -22.31 -14.77 -7.35
N LEU A 52 -21.10 -15.19 -7.72
CA LEU A 52 -20.80 -15.60 -9.09
C LEU A 52 -21.23 -17.02 -9.42
N LYS A 53 -21.54 -17.86 -8.43
CA LYS A 53 -21.88 -19.27 -8.64
C LYS A 53 -23.05 -19.45 -9.62
N ALA A 54 -24.18 -18.80 -9.36
CA ALA A 54 -25.36 -18.88 -10.20
C ALA A 54 -25.11 -18.33 -11.61
N LEU A 55 -24.28 -17.27 -11.74
CA LEU A 55 -23.87 -16.73 -13.03
C LEU A 55 -23.00 -17.73 -13.80
N LYS A 56 -22.03 -18.37 -13.16
CA LYS A 56 -21.18 -19.40 -13.75
C LYS A 56 -21.98 -20.63 -14.21
N GLU A 57 -22.99 -21.05 -13.43
CA GLU A 57 -23.90 -22.14 -13.81
C GLU A 57 -24.73 -21.81 -15.08
N SER A 58 -25.15 -20.57 -15.24
CA SER A 58 -25.88 -20.09 -16.44
C SER A 58 -24.96 -19.78 -17.62
N ARG A 59 -23.66 -19.54 -17.37
CA ARG A 59 -22.64 -19.21 -18.37
C ARG A 59 -21.39 -20.08 -18.15
N PRO A 60 -21.41 -21.36 -18.54
CA PRO A 60 -20.31 -22.29 -18.30
C PRO A 60 -18.96 -21.84 -18.89
N ASP A 61 -18.99 -21.08 -19.99
CA ASP A 61 -17.79 -20.56 -20.67
C ASP A 61 -17.13 -19.38 -19.95
N MET A 62 -17.82 -18.75 -18.99
CA MET A 62 -17.25 -17.70 -18.15
C MET A 62 -16.13 -18.29 -17.30
N GLN A 63 -15.00 -17.60 -17.20
CA GLN A 63 -13.86 -18.04 -16.37
C GLN A 63 -13.75 -17.23 -15.09
N ILE A 64 -13.42 -17.91 -13.99
CA ILE A 64 -13.16 -17.31 -12.68
C ILE A 64 -11.76 -17.68 -12.23
N ALA A 65 -10.90 -16.67 -12.03
CA ALA A 65 -9.55 -16.83 -11.55
C ALA A 65 -9.35 -16.18 -10.17
N VAL A 66 -8.58 -16.84 -9.31
CA VAL A 66 -8.20 -16.34 -7.98
C VAL A 66 -6.68 -16.32 -7.87
N GLY A 67 -6.10 -15.13 -7.70
CA GLY A 67 -4.68 -14.91 -7.54
C GLY A 67 -4.31 -14.17 -6.26
N GLY A 68 -3.01 -14.02 -6.03
CA GLY A 68 -2.47 -13.22 -4.93
C GLY A 68 -2.15 -13.98 -3.65
N CYS A 69 -1.97 -13.25 -2.53
CA CYS A 69 -1.43 -13.83 -1.29
C CYS A 69 -2.33 -14.90 -0.65
N MET A 70 -3.65 -14.78 -0.78
CA MET A 70 -4.54 -15.81 -0.27
C MET A 70 -4.46 -17.08 -1.13
N ALA A 71 -4.40 -16.94 -2.45
CA ALA A 71 -4.20 -18.06 -3.35
C ALA A 71 -2.88 -18.78 -3.06
N GLN A 72 -1.80 -18.01 -2.82
CA GLN A 72 -0.50 -18.54 -2.40
C GLN A 72 -0.59 -19.38 -1.12
N LYS A 73 -1.37 -18.93 -0.14
CA LYS A 73 -1.57 -19.60 1.15
C LYS A 73 -2.49 -20.82 1.05
N ASP A 74 -3.67 -20.64 0.45
CA ASP A 74 -4.78 -21.61 0.53
C ASP A 74 -4.76 -22.66 -0.61
N ARG A 75 -4.06 -22.38 -1.71
CA ARG A 75 -3.77 -23.33 -2.81
C ARG A 75 -5.03 -24.09 -3.27
N ASP A 76 -4.97 -25.40 -3.31
CA ASP A 76 -6.07 -26.30 -3.72
C ASP A 76 -7.33 -26.16 -2.86
N SER A 77 -7.22 -25.63 -1.65
CA SER A 77 -8.38 -25.44 -0.76
C SER A 77 -9.42 -24.51 -1.36
N ILE A 78 -9.00 -23.57 -2.23
CA ILE A 78 -9.91 -22.65 -2.93
C ILE A 78 -10.83 -23.42 -3.87
N ILE A 79 -10.26 -24.30 -4.73
CA ILE A 79 -11.06 -25.12 -5.65
C ILE A 79 -11.90 -26.16 -4.89
N LYS A 80 -11.36 -26.78 -3.82
CA LYS A 80 -12.13 -27.72 -2.98
C LYS A 80 -13.37 -27.04 -2.37
N ARG A 81 -13.28 -25.76 -2.01
CA ARG A 81 -14.37 -24.99 -1.41
C ARG A 81 -15.29 -24.32 -2.44
N ALA A 82 -14.75 -23.96 -3.60
CA ALA A 82 -15.45 -23.28 -4.69
C ALA A 82 -15.12 -23.97 -6.03
N GLY A 83 -15.68 -25.18 -6.25
CA GLY A 83 -15.38 -26.04 -7.38
C GLY A 83 -15.72 -25.47 -8.77
N PHE A 84 -16.25 -24.27 -8.84
CA PHE A 84 -16.54 -23.55 -10.07
C PHE A 84 -15.46 -22.49 -10.41
N VAL A 85 -14.38 -22.40 -9.61
CA VAL A 85 -13.19 -21.59 -9.92
C VAL A 85 -12.35 -22.34 -10.95
N ASP A 86 -11.96 -21.67 -12.03
CA ASP A 86 -11.23 -22.28 -13.15
C ASP A 86 -9.70 -22.21 -12.95
N VAL A 87 -9.19 -21.14 -12.30
CA VAL A 87 -7.75 -20.93 -12.14
C VAL A 87 -7.43 -20.42 -10.74
N VAL A 88 -6.42 -21.00 -10.11
CA VAL A 88 -5.80 -20.50 -8.87
C VAL A 88 -4.30 -20.36 -9.11
N PHE A 89 -3.73 -19.15 -8.87
CA PHE A 89 -2.30 -18.90 -9.06
C PHE A 89 -1.71 -18.07 -7.93
N GLY A 90 -0.43 -18.27 -7.65
CA GLY A 90 0.29 -17.64 -6.55
C GLY A 90 0.80 -16.24 -6.85
N THR A 91 1.47 -15.66 -5.85
CA THR A 91 2.10 -14.33 -5.94
C THR A 91 3.35 -14.35 -6.82
N HIS A 92 3.98 -15.50 -6.99
CA HIS A 92 5.22 -15.67 -7.74
C HIS A 92 5.01 -15.96 -9.22
N ASN A 93 3.80 -16.24 -9.65
CA ASN A 93 3.46 -16.54 -11.03
C ASN A 93 2.31 -15.69 -11.59
N ILE A 94 2.24 -14.42 -11.17
CA ILE A 94 1.29 -13.43 -11.69
C ILE A 94 1.39 -13.33 -13.24
N GLY A 95 2.59 -13.39 -13.79
CA GLY A 95 2.84 -13.37 -15.23
C GLY A 95 2.19 -14.52 -16.01
N SER A 96 1.98 -15.66 -15.37
CA SER A 96 1.36 -16.85 -15.99
C SER A 96 -0.17 -16.75 -16.10
N ALA A 97 -0.82 -15.77 -15.45
CA ALA A 97 -2.28 -15.71 -15.36
C ALA A 97 -3.01 -15.78 -16.72
N PRO A 98 -2.58 -15.07 -17.80
CA PRO A 98 -3.22 -15.22 -19.12
C PRO A 98 -3.08 -16.63 -19.70
N SER A 99 -1.91 -17.24 -19.59
CA SER A 99 -1.67 -18.60 -20.11
C SER A 99 -2.47 -19.64 -19.35
N LEU A 100 -2.61 -19.50 -18.02
CA LEU A 100 -3.42 -20.39 -17.19
C LEU A 100 -4.91 -20.30 -17.55
N LEU A 101 -5.43 -19.10 -17.82
CA LEU A 101 -6.80 -18.93 -18.30
C LEU A 101 -7.04 -19.62 -19.65
N ARG A 102 -6.09 -19.51 -20.60
CA ARG A 102 -6.22 -20.22 -21.87
C ARG A 102 -6.19 -21.75 -21.68
N ARG A 103 -5.26 -22.26 -20.88
CA ARG A 103 -5.11 -23.68 -20.61
C ARG A 103 -6.32 -24.28 -19.90
N SER A 104 -6.90 -23.56 -18.93
CA SER A 104 -8.06 -24.07 -18.18
C SER A 104 -9.28 -24.36 -19.03
N ARG A 105 -9.41 -23.76 -20.23
CA ARG A 105 -10.49 -24.06 -21.18
C ARG A 105 -10.43 -25.49 -21.74
N SER A 106 -9.24 -26.04 -21.90
CA SER A 106 -9.04 -27.40 -22.43
C SER A 106 -8.66 -28.44 -21.39
N GLU A 107 -7.97 -28.02 -20.32
CA GLU A 107 -7.43 -28.92 -19.30
C GLU A 107 -8.36 -29.02 -18.06
N GLY A 108 -9.35 -28.13 -17.94
CA GLY A 108 -10.19 -27.98 -16.75
C GLY A 108 -9.55 -27.11 -15.66
N PRO A 109 -10.05 -27.15 -14.43
CA PRO A 109 -9.56 -26.29 -13.35
C PRO A 109 -8.06 -26.49 -13.05
N LEU A 110 -7.30 -25.40 -12.97
CA LEU A 110 -5.86 -25.39 -12.75
C LEU A 110 -5.47 -24.71 -11.44
N VAL A 111 -4.53 -25.31 -10.71
CA VAL A 111 -3.87 -24.68 -9.56
C VAL A 111 -2.38 -24.66 -9.84
N GLU A 112 -1.81 -23.45 -9.93
CA GLU A 112 -0.37 -23.29 -10.16
C GLU A 112 0.21 -22.32 -9.13
N ILE A 113 0.90 -22.86 -8.14
CA ILE A 113 1.50 -22.10 -7.05
C ILE A 113 3.01 -22.40 -7.06
N LEU A 114 3.80 -21.37 -7.29
CA LEU A 114 5.24 -21.43 -7.15
C LEU A 114 5.63 -21.09 -5.71
N ASP A 115 6.49 -21.90 -5.09
CA ASP A 115 6.95 -21.70 -3.72
C ASP A 115 8.03 -20.59 -3.62
N ALA A 116 8.71 -20.32 -4.72
CA ALA A 116 9.68 -19.23 -4.85
C ALA A 116 9.48 -18.50 -6.19
N PRO A 117 9.90 -17.23 -6.28
CA PRO A 117 9.94 -16.54 -7.56
C PRO A 117 10.82 -17.32 -8.56
N ASP A 118 10.35 -17.45 -9.79
CA ASP A 118 11.18 -17.93 -10.88
C ASP A 118 12.35 -16.96 -11.10
N PRO A 119 13.61 -17.41 -11.03
CA PRO A 119 14.75 -16.54 -11.29
C PRO A 119 14.73 -15.88 -12.68
N GLU A 120 14.15 -16.55 -13.67
CA GLU A 120 13.99 -15.99 -15.03
C GLU A 120 12.80 -15.03 -15.12
N ALA A 121 11.74 -15.23 -14.33
CA ALA A 121 10.60 -14.30 -14.25
C ALA A 121 10.95 -12.97 -13.56
N HIS A 122 12.12 -12.85 -12.92
CA HIS A 122 12.62 -11.55 -12.49
C HIS A 122 12.87 -10.58 -13.65
N LEU A 123 13.12 -11.09 -14.86
CA LEU A 123 13.23 -10.30 -16.09
C LEU A 123 11.87 -9.70 -16.53
N ASP A 124 10.76 -10.37 -16.17
CA ASP A 124 9.39 -9.84 -16.39
C ASP A 124 8.97 -8.80 -15.35
N MET A 125 9.84 -8.39 -14.44
CA MET A 125 9.55 -7.39 -13.40
C MET A 125 9.75 -5.94 -13.88
N ALA A 126 9.72 -5.66 -15.17
CA ALA A 126 9.60 -4.29 -15.73
C ALA A 126 8.12 -3.90 -16.02
N PRO A 127 7.30 -3.79 -15.06
CA PRO A 127 5.87 -4.05 -15.18
C PRO A 127 4.99 -2.84 -14.91
N ALA A 128 5.54 -1.75 -14.37
CA ALA A 128 4.75 -0.54 -14.23
C ALA A 128 4.45 0.11 -15.58
N LEU A 129 5.18 -0.25 -16.63
CA LEU A 129 5.01 0.29 -17.99
C LEU A 129 3.76 -0.24 -18.67
N ASN A 130 3.44 -1.51 -18.44
CA ASN A 130 2.28 -2.18 -19.02
C ASN A 130 1.10 -2.24 -18.04
N ALA A 131 1.26 -1.71 -16.82
CA ALA A 131 0.21 -1.69 -15.83
C ALA A 131 -0.93 -0.74 -16.25
N VAL A 132 -2.16 -1.16 -16.03
CA VAL A 132 -3.33 -0.29 -16.17
C VAL A 132 -3.48 0.48 -14.87
N ARG A 133 -2.90 1.68 -14.84
CA ARG A 133 -2.89 2.52 -13.64
C ARG A 133 -4.28 3.08 -13.35
N GLU A 134 -4.66 3.05 -12.08
CA GLU A 134 -5.91 3.65 -11.60
C GLU A 134 -5.94 5.16 -11.89
N VAL A 135 -4.79 5.82 -11.74
CA VAL A 135 -4.63 7.25 -12.04
C VAL A 135 -3.42 7.48 -12.95
N PRO A 136 -3.55 8.32 -14.00
CA PRO A 136 -2.49 8.46 -15.01
C PRO A 136 -1.27 9.27 -14.55
N TRP A 137 -1.38 10.10 -13.50
CA TRP A 137 -0.30 10.95 -13.00
C TRP A 137 0.54 10.31 -11.89
N ALA A 138 0.13 9.15 -11.37
CA ALA A 138 0.84 8.45 -10.31
C ALA A 138 1.11 6.99 -10.68
N ALA A 139 2.23 6.44 -10.18
CA ALA A 139 2.60 5.05 -10.40
C ALA A 139 3.17 4.40 -9.14
N TRP A 140 2.87 3.12 -8.98
CA TRP A 140 3.49 2.24 -8.01
C TRP A 140 4.73 1.59 -8.63
N VAL A 141 5.87 1.68 -7.96
CA VAL A 141 7.12 1.05 -8.39
C VAL A 141 7.58 0.05 -7.35
N THR A 142 7.44 -1.24 -7.64
CA THR A 142 7.94 -2.29 -6.76
C THR A 142 9.46 -2.34 -6.86
N VAL A 143 10.16 -2.04 -5.77
CA VAL A 143 11.63 -2.06 -5.72
C VAL A 143 12.18 -3.38 -5.23
N GLN A 144 11.43 -4.08 -4.38
CA GLN A 144 11.75 -5.41 -3.90
C GLN A 144 10.49 -6.20 -3.53
N THR A 145 10.58 -7.51 -3.51
CA THR A 145 9.53 -8.43 -3.04
C THR A 145 10.08 -9.32 -1.93
N GLY A 146 9.16 -9.90 -1.13
CA GLY A 146 9.53 -10.74 0.00
C GLY A 146 10.03 -9.97 1.22
N CYS A 147 10.25 -10.67 2.32
CA CYS A 147 10.70 -10.07 3.57
C CYS A 147 11.42 -11.10 4.46
N ASN A 148 12.65 -10.80 4.86
CA ASN A 148 13.47 -11.65 5.74
C ASN A 148 13.23 -11.37 7.23
N ASN A 149 12.26 -10.52 7.59
CA ASN A 149 11.88 -10.32 8.99
C ASN A 149 11.03 -11.48 9.51
N SER A 150 11.22 -11.84 10.77
CA SER A 150 10.51 -12.94 11.45
C SER A 150 9.45 -12.44 12.43
N CYS A 151 8.71 -11.35 12.08
CA CYS A 151 7.67 -10.80 12.94
C CYS A 151 6.62 -11.87 13.28
N ALA A 152 6.31 -12.05 14.57
CA ALA A 152 5.54 -13.19 15.08
C ALA A 152 4.12 -13.30 14.52
N PHE A 153 3.52 -12.19 14.09
CA PHE A 153 2.16 -12.12 13.55
C PHE A 153 2.08 -12.10 12.02
N CYS A 154 3.24 -12.04 11.33
CA CYS A 154 3.27 -11.70 9.91
C CYS A 154 3.38 -12.94 9.03
N ILE A 155 2.44 -13.08 8.09
CA ILE A 155 2.39 -14.18 7.11
C ILE A 155 3.22 -13.87 5.83
N VAL A 156 3.73 -12.66 5.67
CA VAL A 156 4.40 -12.21 4.44
C VAL A 156 5.53 -13.13 3.98
N PRO A 157 6.46 -13.57 4.84
CA PRO A 157 7.53 -14.47 4.38
C PRO A 157 7.02 -15.76 3.74
N SER A 158 5.92 -16.34 4.24
CA SER A 158 5.37 -17.59 3.68
C SER A 158 4.56 -17.40 2.40
N VAL A 159 4.15 -16.16 2.04
CA VAL A 159 3.35 -15.90 0.85
C VAL A 159 4.04 -15.01 -0.20
N ARG A 160 5.16 -14.40 0.16
CA ARG A 160 5.96 -13.54 -0.74
C ARG A 160 7.42 -13.98 -0.84
N GLY A 161 7.83 -14.98 -0.03
CA GLY A 161 9.18 -15.51 -0.02
C GLY A 161 10.22 -14.60 0.62
N ASP A 162 11.47 -14.92 0.35
CA ASP A 162 12.64 -14.17 0.78
C ASP A 162 12.73 -12.81 0.06
N GLU A 163 13.48 -11.91 0.69
CA GLU A 163 13.71 -10.55 0.18
C GLU A 163 14.58 -10.59 -1.09
N VAL A 164 14.01 -10.12 -2.19
CA VAL A 164 14.67 -10.00 -3.49
C VAL A 164 14.51 -8.59 -4.02
N SER A 165 15.61 -7.87 -4.15
CA SER A 165 15.68 -6.52 -4.71
C SER A 165 15.82 -6.56 -6.22
N ARG A 166 15.14 -5.62 -6.89
CA ARG A 166 15.32 -5.41 -8.34
C ARG A 166 16.63 -4.66 -8.61
N PRO A 167 17.25 -4.85 -9.78
CA PRO A 167 18.45 -4.11 -10.17
C PRO A 167 18.23 -2.59 -10.10
N PHE A 168 19.25 -1.88 -9.61
CA PHE A 168 19.16 -0.44 -9.38
C PHE A 168 18.90 0.36 -10.67
N ASP A 169 19.65 0.05 -11.72
CA ASP A 169 19.57 0.76 -13.00
C ASP A 169 18.23 0.51 -13.70
N ASP A 170 17.65 -0.71 -13.55
CA ASP A 170 16.33 -1.04 -14.09
C ASP A 170 15.23 -0.20 -13.46
N LEU A 171 15.33 0.06 -12.15
CA LEU A 171 14.38 0.91 -11.44
C LEU A 171 14.44 2.37 -11.89
N VAL A 172 15.65 2.89 -12.08
CA VAL A 172 15.84 4.26 -12.59
C VAL A 172 15.33 4.38 -14.03
N ALA A 173 15.60 3.38 -14.87
CA ALA A 173 15.11 3.32 -16.24
C ALA A 173 13.58 3.26 -16.28
N GLU A 174 12.94 2.43 -15.44
CA GLU A 174 11.49 2.34 -15.33
C GLU A 174 10.87 3.68 -14.92
N VAL A 175 11.40 4.34 -13.90
CA VAL A 175 10.93 5.66 -13.46
C VAL A 175 11.08 6.70 -14.56
N THR A 176 12.17 6.66 -15.32
CA THR A 176 12.39 7.55 -16.49
C THR A 176 11.32 7.34 -17.57
N MET A 177 10.99 6.09 -17.88
CA MET A 177 9.93 5.77 -18.84
C MET A 177 8.54 6.19 -18.34
N LEU A 178 8.25 6.01 -17.05
CA LEU A 178 7.01 6.47 -16.42
C LEU A 178 6.87 8.00 -16.49
N ALA A 179 7.92 8.74 -16.21
CA ALA A 179 7.96 10.19 -16.35
C ALA A 179 7.67 10.63 -17.81
N GLY A 180 8.25 9.92 -18.80
CA GLY A 180 7.95 10.12 -20.22
C GLY A 180 6.49 9.86 -20.60
N GLN A 181 5.76 9.04 -19.84
CA GLN A 181 4.32 8.82 -19.98
C GLN A 181 3.46 9.89 -19.27
N GLY A 182 4.08 10.86 -18.59
CA GLY A 182 3.40 11.93 -17.86
C GLY A 182 3.11 11.62 -16.39
N VAL A 183 3.70 10.56 -15.84
CA VAL A 183 3.68 10.30 -14.38
C VAL A 183 4.52 11.36 -13.69
N THR A 184 3.97 11.97 -12.64
CA THR A 184 4.63 13.02 -11.84
C THR A 184 4.82 12.63 -10.36
N GLU A 185 4.06 11.64 -9.88
CA GLU A 185 4.22 11.07 -8.54
C GLU A 185 4.52 9.58 -8.64
N ILE A 186 5.55 9.10 -7.94
CA ILE A 186 5.85 7.68 -7.78
C ILE A 186 5.80 7.29 -6.31
N THR A 187 5.37 6.06 -6.05
CA THR A 187 5.45 5.46 -4.72
C THR A 187 6.25 4.16 -4.79
N LEU A 188 7.39 4.13 -4.11
CA LEU A 188 8.24 2.94 -4.03
C LEU A 188 7.64 1.92 -3.06
N LEU A 189 7.56 0.67 -3.51
CA LEU A 189 6.91 -0.43 -2.80
C LEU A 189 7.92 -1.53 -2.45
N GLY A 190 7.82 -2.02 -1.22
CA GLY A 190 8.48 -3.22 -0.71
C GLY A 190 7.72 -3.75 0.50
N GLN A 191 8.09 -4.91 1.06
CA GLN A 191 7.57 -5.39 2.34
C GLN A 191 8.41 -4.88 3.52
N ASN A 192 9.68 -4.56 3.28
CA ASN A 192 10.58 -3.80 4.13
C ASN A 192 11.44 -2.92 3.23
N VAL A 193 10.84 -1.84 2.71
CA VAL A 193 11.41 -1.05 1.61
C VAL A 193 12.79 -0.47 1.94
N ASN A 194 13.07 -0.15 3.19
CA ASN A 194 14.33 0.47 3.61
C ASN A 194 15.49 -0.53 3.79
N THR A 195 15.28 -1.82 3.49
CA THR A 195 16.37 -2.80 3.29
C THR A 195 16.75 -3.00 1.83
N TYR A 196 16.07 -2.34 0.89
CA TYR A 196 16.34 -2.46 -0.54
C TYR A 196 17.84 -2.45 -0.86
N GLY A 197 18.29 -3.41 -1.67
CA GLY A 197 19.67 -3.56 -2.13
C GLY A 197 20.60 -4.23 -1.11
N ARG A 198 20.16 -4.62 0.08
CA ARG A 198 20.98 -5.36 1.03
C ARG A 198 21.39 -6.73 0.51
N ASP A 199 20.51 -7.40 -0.18
CA ASP A 199 20.74 -8.69 -0.85
C ASP A 199 21.70 -8.55 -2.04
N ILE A 200 21.69 -7.41 -2.75
CA ILE A 200 22.61 -7.09 -3.85
C ILE A 200 24.01 -6.83 -3.32
N THR A 201 24.15 -5.91 -2.36
CA THR A 201 25.45 -5.47 -1.85
C THR A 201 26.09 -6.44 -0.85
N LYS A 202 25.27 -7.30 -0.23
CA LYS A 202 25.61 -8.18 0.92
C LYS A 202 26.09 -7.40 2.16
N ARG A 203 25.90 -6.09 2.21
CA ARG A 203 26.37 -5.21 3.30
C ARG A 203 25.35 -4.16 3.71
N ARG A 204 25.21 -3.10 2.94
CA ARG A 204 24.34 -1.96 3.25
C ARG A 204 23.14 -1.90 2.32
N PRO A 205 21.98 -1.41 2.79
CA PRO A 205 20.90 -1.05 1.90
C PRO A 205 21.30 0.06 0.93
N LEU A 206 20.69 0.04 -0.26
CA LEU A 206 20.82 1.07 -1.30
C LEU A 206 19.60 2.00 -1.33
N PHE A 207 18.70 1.91 -0.36
CA PHE A 207 17.43 2.62 -0.41
C PHE A 207 17.58 4.14 -0.45
N ALA A 208 18.48 4.71 0.36
CA ALA A 208 18.76 6.14 0.32
C ALA A 208 19.35 6.60 -1.04
N ASP A 209 20.21 5.78 -1.63
CA ASP A 209 20.78 6.06 -2.96
C ASP A 209 19.70 5.99 -4.03
N LEU A 210 18.79 5.00 -3.95
CA LEU A 210 17.66 4.86 -4.86
C LEU A 210 16.70 6.05 -4.76
N LEU A 211 16.36 6.49 -3.53
CA LEU A 211 15.52 7.67 -3.32
C LEU A 211 16.09 8.89 -4.06
N ARG A 212 17.38 9.17 -3.90
CA ARG A 212 18.04 10.29 -4.60
C ARG A 212 18.04 10.11 -6.12
N ALA A 213 18.35 8.90 -6.59
CA ALA A 213 18.44 8.62 -8.03
C ALA A 213 17.11 8.78 -8.76
N VAL A 214 16.00 8.28 -8.18
CA VAL A 214 14.67 8.40 -8.81
C VAL A 214 14.09 9.81 -8.70
N SER A 215 14.51 10.58 -7.70
CA SER A 215 14.02 11.94 -7.50
C SER A 215 14.57 12.95 -8.50
N VAL A 216 15.76 12.71 -9.04
CA VAL A 216 16.37 13.60 -10.07
C VAL A 216 15.88 13.28 -11.49
N VAL A 217 15.04 12.28 -11.68
CA VAL A 217 14.45 11.96 -12.98
C VAL A 217 13.54 13.09 -13.43
N GLU A 218 13.85 13.68 -14.60
CA GLU A 218 13.08 14.79 -15.15
C GLU A 218 11.60 14.41 -15.32
N GLY A 219 10.70 15.21 -14.75
CA GLY A 219 9.26 15.01 -14.79
C GLY A 219 8.70 14.39 -13.52
N ILE A 220 9.49 13.78 -12.67
CA ILE A 220 9.08 13.34 -11.34
C ILE A 220 9.13 14.55 -10.38
N GLU A 221 8.03 14.80 -9.71
CA GLU A 221 7.85 15.93 -8.80
C GLU A 221 7.59 15.48 -7.37
N ARG A 222 7.10 14.24 -7.20
CA ARG A 222 6.78 13.66 -5.90
C ARG A 222 7.24 12.21 -5.83
N VAL A 223 8.06 11.91 -4.83
CA VAL A 223 8.48 10.56 -4.49
C VAL A 223 7.97 10.20 -3.10
N ARG A 224 7.30 9.07 -3.00
CA ARG A 224 6.82 8.47 -1.75
C ARG A 224 7.31 7.04 -1.63
N TYR A 225 7.21 6.49 -0.45
CA TYR A 225 7.44 5.07 -0.23
C TYR A 225 6.56 4.53 0.90
N THR A 226 6.37 3.21 0.92
CA THR A 226 5.55 2.53 1.93
C THR A 226 6.30 1.39 2.58
N SER A 227 5.82 0.95 3.75
CA SER A 227 6.31 -0.23 4.46
C SER A 227 7.79 -0.19 4.89
N PRO A 228 8.33 0.93 5.38
CA PRO A 228 9.62 0.90 6.05
C PRO A 228 9.51 0.18 7.40
N HIS A 229 10.60 -0.42 7.85
CA HIS A 229 10.68 -1.01 9.17
C HIS A 229 11.48 -0.08 10.11
N PRO A 230 11.00 0.23 11.33
CA PRO A 230 11.67 1.17 12.25
C PRO A 230 13.12 0.80 12.56
N ARG A 231 13.41 -0.50 12.73
CA ARG A 231 14.78 -1.00 12.95
C ARG A 231 15.73 -0.58 11.82
N ASP A 232 15.25 -0.57 10.60
CA ASP A 232 16.04 -0.37 9.40
C ASP A 232 15.97 1.09 8.88
N LEU A 233 15.27 2.01 9.59
CA LEU A 233 15.31 3.44 9.29
C LEU A 233 16.67 4.01 9.69
N ARG A 234 17.48 4.34 8.70
CA ARG A 234 18.85 4.79 8.87
C ARG A 234 18.99 6.31 8.71
N PRO A 235 20.04 6.92 9.31
CA PRO A 235 20.32 8.34 9.11
C PRO A 235 20.45 8.74 7.64
N GLU A 236 21.02 7.87 6.77
CA GLU A 236 21.18 8.13 5.35
C GLU A 236 19.82 8.25 4.62
N THR A 237 18.80 7.49 5.06
CA THR A 237 17.44 7.60 4.53
C THR A 237 16.78 8.91 4.96
N ILE A 238 16.95 9.28 6.24
CA ILE A 238 16.45 10.56 6.78
C ILE A 238 17.12 11.73 6.04
N ALA A 239 18.44 11.68 5.84
CA ALA A 239 19.17 12.69 5.08
C ALA A 239 18.69 12.78 3.63
N ALA A 240 18.49 11.65 2.94
CA ALA A 240 17.95 11.65 1.58
C ALA A 240 16.57 12.32 1.51
N MET A 241 15.69 12.06 2.48
CA MET A 241 14.37 12.72 2.54
C MET A 241 14.47 14.23 2.79
N ALA A 242 15.39 14.65 3.66
CA ALA A 242 15.53 16.05 4.03
C ALA A 242 16.21 16.90 2.95
N GLU A 243 17.15 16.32 2.22
CA GLU A 243 17.99 17.02 1.24
C GLU A 243 17.37 17.06 -0.18
N THR A 244 16.39 16.20 -0.47
CA THR A 244 15.84 16.02 -1.80
C THR A 244 14.41 16.56 -1.88
N PRO A 245 14.16 17.71 -2.51
CA PRO A 245 12.87 18.39 -2.52
C PRO A 245 11.72 17.53 -3.09
N GLU A 246 11.97 16.66 -4.05
CA GLU A 246 10.98 15.80 -4.69
C GLU A 246 10.46 14.73 -3.73
N ILE A 247 11.23 14.34 -2.71
CA ILE A 247 10.77 13.38 -1.72
C ILE A 247 9.76 14.06 -0.80
N CYS A 248 8.57 13.50 -0.76
CA CYS A 248 7.49 14.05 0.07
C CYS A 248 7.81 13.91 1.56
N PRO A 249 7.62 14.97 2.38
CA PRO A 249 7.85 14.92 3.83
C PRO A 249 6.73 14.14 4.53
N GLN A 250 6.62 12.86 4.21
CA GLN A 250 5.67 11.89 4.75
C GLN A 250 6.41 10.60 5.06
N LEU A 251 6.30 10.13 6.30
CA LEU A 251 6.90 8.88 6.76
C LEU A 251 5.82 7.99 7.36
N HIS A 252 5.62 6.81 6.79
CA HIS A 252 4.85 5.75 7.43
C HIS A 252 5.81 4.88 8.22
N LEU A 253 5.73 4.87 9.55
CA LEU A 253 6.66 4.15 10.44
C LEU A 253 5.88 3.27 11.42
N PRO A 254 5.66 1.97 11.12
CA PRO A 254 4.85 1.08 11.93
C PRO A 254 5.42 0.79 13.32
N LEU A 255 4.79 1.34 14.38
CA LEU A 255 5.18 1.13 15.78
C LEU A 255 4.82 -0.27 16.29
N GLN A 256 3.61 -0.73 15.96
CA GLN A 256 2.97 -1.97 16.39
C GLN A 256 2.55 -1.99 17.86
N SER A 257 3.43 -1.66 18.81
CA SER A 257 3.18 -1.54 20.23
C SER A 257 4.19 -0.56 20.88
N GLY A 258 3.80 0.09 21.97
CA GLY A 258 4.69 0.92 22.80
C GLY A 258 5.36 0.14 23.93
N SER A 259 5.00 -1.11 24.15
CA SER A 259 5.61 -1.95 25.18
C SER A 259 6.82 -2.70 24.63
N ASN A 260 7.96 -2.56 25.30
CA ASN A 260 9.18 -3.27 24.93
C ASN A 260 9.04 -4.80 25.02
N GLU A 261 8.31 -5.30 26.03
CA GLU A 261 8.04 -6.73 26.16
C GLU A 261 7.21 -7.27 25.01
N LEU A 262 6.16 -6.52 24.58
CA LEU A 262 5.36 -6.89 23.41
C LEU A 262 6.16 -6.77 22.10
N LEU A 263 7.00 -5.75 21.95
CA LEU A 263 7.88 -5.63 20.78
C LEU A 263 8.86 -6.81 20.67
N VAL A 264 9.35 -7.33 21.80
CA VAL A 264 10.16 -8.58 21.85
C VAL A 264 9.30 -9.78 21.48
N ALA A 265 8.10 -9.93 22.04
CA ALA A 265 7.17 -11.02 21.71
C ALA A 265 6.76 -10.99 20.23
N MET A 266 6.53 -9.80 19.66
CA MET A 266 6.26 -9.54 18.25
C MET A 266 7.51 -9.73 17.35
N ARG A 267 8.71 -9.89 17.90
CA ARG A 267 10.00 -9.97 17.20
C ARG A 267 10.29 -8.76 16.31
N ARG A 268 10.08 -7.56 16.84
CA ARG A 268 10.26 -6.32 16.07
C ARG A 268 11.73 -5.86 16.01
N GLY A 269 12.57 -6.24 16.98
CA GLY A 269 14.01 -5.96 16.99
C GLY A 269 14.37 -4.48 17.20
N TYR A 270 13.48 -3.72 17.85
CA TYR A 270 13.71 -2.37 18.37
C TYR A 270 12.93 -2.18 19.67
N THR A 271 13.24 -1.11 20.43
CA THR A 271 12.50 -0.67 21.62
C THR A 271 11.69 0.59 21.33
N ALA A 272 10.73 0.92 22.19
CA ALA A 272 9.93 2.13 22.11
C ALA A 272 10.80 3.41 22.13
N GLU A 273 11.83 3.44 22.99
CA GLU A 273 12.76 4.56 23.10
C GLU A 273 13.54 4.74 21.78
N ARG A 274 14.02 3.63 21.19
CA ARG A 274 14.74 3.68 19.92
C ARG A 274 13.84 4.12 18.78
N TYR A 275 12.56 3.75 18.81
CA TYR A 275 11.57 4.23 17.87
C TYR A 275 11.37 5.75 17.99
N LEU A 276 11.14 6.25 19.21
CA LEU A 276 10.96 7.69 19.48
C LEU A 276 12.21 8.50 19.11
N GLU A 277 13.41 7.99 19.40
CA GLU A 277 14.67 8.61 18.98
C GLU A 277 14.72 8.78 17.43
N ARG A 278 14.41 7.72 16.67
CA ARG A 278 14.40 7.77 15.20
C ARG A 278 13.32 8.74 14.66
N LEU A 279 12.18 8.78 15.33
CA LEU A 279 11.12 9.73 15.01
C LEU A 279 11.56 11.18 15.25
N ALA A 280 12.23 11.43 16.38
CA ALA A 280 12.78 12.74 16.71
C ALA A 280 13.86 13.17 15.71
N ASP A 281 14.79 12.29 15.34
CA ASP A 281 15.79 12.53 14.30
C ASP A 281 15.15 12.94 12.98
N ALA A 282 14.12 12.21 12.55
CA ALA A 282 13.41 12.49 11.30
C ALA A 282 12.66 13.83 11.34
N ARG A 283 12.02 14.18 12.46
CA ARG A 283 11.35 15.46 12.64
C ARG A 283 12.31 16.64 12.74
N ALA A 284 13.46 16.45 13.38
CA ALA A 284 14.51 17.46 13.44
C ALA A 284 15.07 17.79 12.05
N ALA A 285 15.28 16.76 11.22
CA ALA A 285 15.73 16.94 9.84
C ALA A 285 14.64 17.54 8.92
N MET A 286 13.37 17.28 9.21
CA MET A 286 12.22 17.71 8.38
C MET A 286 11.10 18.29 9.25
N PRO A 287 11.13 19.60 9.60
CA PRO A 287 10.15 20.20 10.52
C PRO A 287 8.67 20.07 10.08
N GLY A 288 8.42 19.93 8.78
CA GLY A 288 7.08 19.71 8.21
C GLY A 288 6.67 18.25 8.04
N LEU A 289 7.43 17.30 8.57
CA LEU A 289 7.19 15.85 8.39
C LEU A 289 5.85 15.44 8.98
N ALA A 290 5.02 14.78 8.17
CA ALA A 290 3.87 14.03 8.64
C ALA A 290 4.25 12.57 8.86
N VAL A 291 3.84 12.02 9.98
CA VAL A 291 4.15 10.63 10.36
C VAL A 291 2.88 9.85 10.61
N THR A 292 2.78 8.72 9.92
CA THR A 292 1.71 7.75 10.13
C THR A 292 2.27 6.43 10.66
N THR A 293 1.44 5.63 11.32
CA THR A 293 1.88 4.39 11.96
C THR A 293 0.84 3.28 11.85
N ASP A 294 1.26 2.05 12.16
CA ASP A 294 0.38 0.90 12.40
C ASP A 294 0.51 0.47 13.87
N ILE A 295 -0.62 0.13 14.49
CA ILE A 295 -0.68 -0.37 15.88
C ILE A 295 -1.58 -1.60 15.92
N ILE A 296 -1.14 -2.63 16.63
CA ILE A 296 -1.90 -3.86 16.86
C ILE A 296 -2.37 -3.88 18.32
N VAL A 297 -3.70 -3.92 18.51
CA VAL A 297 -4.34 -4.07 19.83
C VAL A 297 -4.73 -5.52 20.05
N GLY A 298 -4.55 -6.02 21.27
CA GLY A 298 -4.92 -7.38 21.65
C GLY A 298 -3.97 -8.44 21.11
N PHE A 299 -2.68 -8.12 20.96
CA PHE A 299 -1.67 -9.14 20.68
C PHE A 299 -1.70 -10.19 21.82
N PRO A 300 -1.52 -11.50 21.55
CA PRO A 300 -1.60 -12.53 22.56
C PRO A 300 -0.73 -12.22 23.79
N GLY A 301 -1.34 -12.28 24.98
CA GLY A 301 -0.69 -11.98 26.25
C GLY A 301 -0.54 -10.50 26.61
N GLU A 302 -1.07 -9.57 25.80
CA GLU A 302 -1.01 -8.14 26.09
C GLU A 302 -1.72 -7.81 27.43
N THR A 303 -0.99 -7.33 28.42
CA THR A 303 -1.52 -6.88 29.71
C THR A 303 -2.06 -5.45 29.61
N GLU A 304 -2.81 -5.01 30.62
CA GLU A 304 -3.30 -3.62 30.68
C GLU A 304 -2.13 -2.63 30.80
N THR A 305 -1.14 -2.92 31.62
CA THR A 305 0.05 -2.07 31.77
C THR A 305 0.79 -1.90 30.44
N GLN A 306 0.98 -2.97 29.67
CA GLN A 306 1.63 -2.91 28.36
C GLN A 306 0.82 -2.11 27.34
N PHE A 307 -0.51 -2.19 27.43
CA PHE A 307 -1.39 -1.35 26.60
C PHE A 307 -1.29 0.14 27.00
N GLU A 308 -1.22 0.45 28.30
CA GLU A 308 -1.00 1.83 28.78
C GLU A 308 0.37 2.40 28.35
N GLU A 309 1.43 1.57 28.32
CA GLU A 309 2.71 1.94 27.71
C GLU A 309 2.53 2.32 26.22
N THR A 310 1.70 1.56 25.50
CA THR A 310 1.41 1.86 24.09
C THR A 310 0.67 3.20 23.96
N LEU A 311 -0.33 3.49 24.79
CA LEU A 311 -1.01 4.79 24.80
C LEU A 311 -0.05 5.94 25.09
N SER A 312 0.88 5.75 26.03
CA SER A 312 1.89 6.76 26.39
C SER A 312 2.81 7.09 25.22
N VAL A 313 3.36 6.05 24.56
CA VAL A 313 4.23 6.22 23.38
C VAL A 313 3.49 6.89 22.22
N VAL A 314 2.22 6.52 21.98
CA VAL A 314 1.39 7.11 20.91
C VAL A 314 1.11 8.58 21.21
N ALA A 315 0.81 8.93 22.47
CA ALA A 315 0.58 10.32 22.88
C ALA A 315 1.85 11.17 22.72
N GLU A 316 3.03 10.64 23.06
CA GLU A 316 4.33 11.31 22.89
C GLU A 316 4.67 11.46 21.40
N ALA A 317 4.48 10.41 20.61
CA ALA A 317 4.80 10.38 19.20
C ALA A 317 3.95 11.37 18.38
N GLN A 318 2.73 11.71 18.80
CA GLN A 318 1.83 12.64 18.12
C GLN A 318 1.74 12.36 16.61
N PHE A 319 1.22 11.19 16.25
CA PHE A 319 1.06 10.80 14.86
C PHE A 319 0.04 11.67 14.11
N ASP A 320 0.26 11.88 12.83
CA ASP A 320 -0.67 12.56 11.93
C ASP A 320 -1.88 11.68 11.58
N SER A 321 -1.70 10.35 11.65
CA SER A 321 -2.75 9.33 11.53
C SER A 321 -2.17 7.97 11.95
N ALA A 322 -3.02 7.03 12.33
CA ALA A 322 -2.63 5.65 12.54
C ALA A 322 -3.64 4.68 11.91
N TYR A 323 -3.15 3.53 11.50
CA TYR A 323 -4.00 2.37 11.20
C TYR A 323 -3.98 1.46 12.41
N THR A 324 -5.09 1.40 13.11
CA THR A 324 -5.28 0.54 14.28
C THR A 324 -5.86 -0.79 13.85
N PHE A 325 -5.22 -1.88 14.24
CA PHE A 325 -5.63 -3.23 13.91
C PHE A 325 -5.91 -4.00 15.19
N ILE A 326 -7.01 -4.75 15.21
CA ILE A 326 -7.21 -5.81 16.20
C ILE A 326 -6.37 -7.01 15.76
N PHE A 327 -5.62 -7.60 16.70
CA PHE A 327 -4.89 -8.84 16.41
C PHE A 327 -5.83 -9.89 15.82
N SER A 328 -5.42 -10.48 14.73
CA SER A 328 -6.16 -11.56 14.07
C SER A 328 -5.17 -12.70 13.76
N PRO A 329 -5.38 -13.89 14.35
CA PRO A 329 -4.48 -15.02 14.16
C PRO A 329 -4.42 -15.42 12.69
N ARG A 330 -3.21 -15.64 12.18
CA ARG A 330 -2.95 -16.13 10.82
C ARG A 330 -2.34 -17.51 10.90
N PRO A 331 -3.02 -18.56 10.44
CA PRO A 331 -2.47 -19.91 10.45
C PRO A 331 -1.07 -19.94 9.84
N GLY A 332 -0.14 -20.63 10.53
CA GLY A 332 1.28 -20.68 10.14
C GLY A 332 2.15 -19.55 10.70
N THR A 333 1.58 -18.61 11.47
CA THR A 333 2.35 -17.61 12.21
C THR A 333 2.49 -18.00 13.69
N ARG A 334 3.63 -17.63 14.30
CA ARG A 334 3.89 -17.94 15.71
C ARG A 334 2.85 -17.35 16.67
N ALA A 335 2.36 -16.15 16.39
CA ALA A 335 1.34 -15.52 17.22
C ALA A 335 -0.01 -16.25 17.14
N ALA A 336 -0.31 -16.96 16.07
CA ALA A 336 -1.52 -17.77 15.94
C ALA A 336 -1.48 -19.04 16.83
N GLU A 337 -0.28 -19.50 17.21
CA GLU A 337 -0.09 -20.67 18.07
C GLU A 337 -0.25 -20.33 19.57
N MET A 338 -0.39 -19.04 19.92
CA MET A 338 -0.52 -18.55 21.30
C MET A 338 -1.98 -18.48 21.76
N GLU A 339 -2.82 -19.47 21.40
CA GLU A 339 -4.26 -19.46 21.60
C GLU A 339 -4.69 -19.26 23.07
N ASP A 340 -3.99 -19.87 24.03
CA ASP A 340 -4.24 -19.74 25.46
C ASP A 340 -4.03 -18.31 25.99
N SER A 341 -3.36 -17.46 25.21
CA SER A 341 -3.05 -16.08 25.58
C SER A 341 -3.91 -15.05 24.82
N PHE A 342 -4.92 -15.47 24.06
CA PHE A 342 -5.78 -14.54 23.33
C PHE A 342 -6.59 -13.68 24.30
N ILE A 343 -6.69 -12.41 23.95
CA ILE A 343 -7.38 -11.41 24.78
C ILE A 343 -8.88 -11.45 24.50
N ALA A 344 -9.69 -11.29 25.57
CA ALA A 344 -11.13 -11.26 25.46
C ALA A 344 -11.61 -10.09 24.56
N PRO A 345 -12.62 -10.32 23.69
CA PRO A 345 -13.08 -9.31 22.73
C PRO A 345 -13.53 -7.99 23.38
N GLU A 346 -14.10 -8.04 24.58
CA GLU A 346 -14.56 -6.86 25.31
C GLU A 346 -13.38 -5.98 25.74
N VAL A 347 -12.27 -6.59 26.18
CA VAL A 347 -11.04 -5.88 26.54
C VAL A 347 -10.42 -5.24 25.30
N ILE A 348 -10.37 -5.99 24.20
CA ILE A 348 -9.85 -5.46 22.93
C ILE A 348 -10.67 -4.25 22.46
N LYS A 349 -12.00 -4.34 22.56
CA LYS A 349 -12.91 -3.26 22.15
C LYS A 349 -12.69 -1.99 22.98
N ASP A 350 -12.53 -2.13 24.30
CA ASP A 350 -12.22 -1.00 25.19
C ASP A 350 -10.87 -0.37 24.83
N ARG A 351 -9.84 -1.18 24.72
CA ARG A 351 -8.49 -0.72 24.35
C ARG A 351 -8.48 -0.01 23.00
N PHE A 352 -9.18 -0.58 22.02
CA PHE A 352 -9.29 0.01 20.69
C PHE A 352 -9.91 1.41 20.74
N ALA A 353 -11.01 1.59 21.48
CA ALA A 353 -11.66 2.88 21.63
C ALA A 353 -10.77 3.92 22.33
N ARG A 354 -10.03 3.50 23.38
CA ARG A 354 -9.07 4.37 24.09
C ARG A 354 -7.91 4.79 23.20
N LEU A 355 -7.38 3.88 22.39
CA LEU A 355 -6.30 4.17 21.45
C LEU A 355 -6.76 5.13 20.35
N ASP A 356 -7.93 4.89 19.74
CA ASP A 356 -8.49 5.77 18.71
C ASP A 356 -8.68 7.20 19.25
N ALA A 357 -9.13 7.36 20.49
CA ALA A 357 -9.28 8.69 21.10
C ALA A 357 -7.94 9.45 21.22
N VAL A 358 -6.84 8.76 21.53
CA VAL A 358 -5.49 9.36 21.58
C VAL A 358 -5.01 9.74 20.18
N ILE A 359 -5.22 8.85 19.19
CA ILE A 359 -4.84 9.09 17.80
C ILE A 359 -5.61 10.27 17.21
N ASP A 360 -6.94 10.32 17.39
CA ASP A 360 -7.79 11.36 16.85
C ASP A 360 -7.39 12.74 17.41
N ARG A 361 -7.08 12.79 18.70
CA ARG A 361 -6.58 14.02 19.35
C ARG A 361 -5.25 14.47 18.73
N SER A 362 -4.31 13.54 18.54
CA SER A 362 -3.02 13.85 17.92
C SER A 362 -3.18 14.30 16.46
N ALA A 363 -4.00 13.59 15.68
CA ALA A 363 -4.30 13.93 14.29
C ALA A 363 -4.95 15.34 14.18
N LEU A 364 -5.88 15.68 15.08
CA LEU A 364 -6.48 17.01 15.13
C LEU A 364 -5.43 18.08 15.38
N LEU A 365 -4.61 17.94 16.44
CA LEU A 365 -3.54 18.89 16.78
C LEU A 365 -2.57 19.09 15.60
N ARG A 366 -2.18 18.01 14.94
CA ARG A 366 -1.27 18.05 13.78
C ARG A 366 -1.91 18.73 12.56
N ASN A 367 -3.22 18.61 12.38
CA ASN A 367 -3.95 19.26 11.31
C ASN A 367 -4.27 20.73 11.62
N GLU A 368 -4.61 21.06 12.86
CA GLU A 368 -4.79 22.44 13.32
C GLU A 368 -3.50 23.26 13.18
N ALA A 369 -2.34 22.64 13.43
CA ALA A 369 -1.03 23.29 13.24
C ALA A 369 -0.74 23.65 11.76
N ARG A 370 -1.55 23.16 10.80
CA ARG A 370 -1.44 23.54 9.37
C ARG A 370 -2.30 24.77 9.01
N VAL A 371 -3.20 25.21 9.87
CA VAL A 371 -4.08 26.36 9.59
C VAL A 371 -3.24 27.62 9.34
N GLY A 372 -3.56 28.32 8.26
CA GLY A 372 -2.86 29.51 7.79
C GLY A 372 -1.67 29.22 6.85
N ILE A 373 -1.24 27.97 6.71
CA ILE A 373 -0.14 27.56 5.82
C ILE A 373 -0.67 27.37 4.40
N GLU A 374 0.10 27.80 3.42
CA GLU A 374 -0.11 27.47 2.00
C GLU A 374 0.54 26.13 1.67
N GLU A 375 -0.25 25.21 1.16
CA GLU A 375 0.14 23.84 0.80
C GLU A 375 0.14 23.65 -0.70
N GLU A 376 1.15 22.96 -1.22
CA GLU A 376 1.11 22.38 -2.55
C GLU A 376 0.21 21.15 -2.54
N VAL A 377 -0.83 21.16 -3.36
CA VAL A 377 -1.85 20.12 -3.40
C VAL A 377 -1.91 19.47 -4.81
N LEU A 378 -1.76 18.15 -4.87
CA LEU A 378 -2.03 17.35 -6.06
C LEU A 378 -3.53 17.02 -6.09
N ILE A 379 -4.22 17.43 -7.14
CA ILE A 379 -5.67 17.27 -7.29
C ILE A 379 -5.99 15.83 -7.68
N GLU A 380 -6.86 15.17 -6.89
CA GLU A 380 -7.33 13.81 -7.13
C GLU A 380 -8.66 13.79 -7.91
N GLY A 381 -9.50 14.82 -7.76
CA GLY A 381 -10.79 14.93 -8.43
C GLY A 381 -11.86 15.61 -7.59
N ALA A 382 -13.13 15.42 -7.97
CA ALA A 382 -14.27 15.92 -7.20
C ALA A 382 -14.33 15.27 -5.80
N SER A 383 -14.80 16.01 -4.82
CA SER A 383 -15.05 15.49 -3.49
C SER A 383 -16.21 14.47 -3.51
N ARG A 384 -16.06 13.35 -2.81
CA ARG A 384 -17.10 12.30 -2.76
C ARG A 384 -18.37 12.71 -2.01
N ARG A 385 -18.30 13.75 -1.18
CA ARG A 385 -19.40 14.19 -0.29
C ARG A 385 -19.98 15.54 -0.64
N ASP A 386 -19.27 16.31 -1.45
CA ASP A 386 -19.64 17.70 -1.80
C ASP A 386 -19.12 17.96 -3.21
N ASP A 387 -20.01 17.95 -4.17
CA ASP A 387 -19.73 18.13 -5.60
C ASP A 387 -19.29 19.55 -5.97
N THR A 388 -19.49 20.51 -5.08
CA THR A 388 -18.98 21.88 -5.22
C THR A 388 -17.50 22.02 -4.91
N ARG A 389 -16.88 20.94 -4.36
CA ARG A 389 -15.48 20.92 -3.94
C ARG A 389 -14.66 19.90 -4.70
N VAL A 390 -13.38 20.19 -4.79
CA VAL A 390 -12.35 19.22 -5.22
C VAL A 390 -11.57 18.71 -4.01
N SER A 391 -11.03 17.53 -4.17
CA SER A 391 -10.16 16.86 -3.20
C SER A 391 -8.75 16.73 -3.77
N GLY A 392 -7.76 16.84 -2.91
CA GLY A 392 -6.37 16.58 -3.28
C GLY A 392 -5.53 16.20 -2.07
N ARG A 393 -4.26 15.92 -2.34
CA ARG A 393 -3.26 15.55 -1.33
C ARG A 393 -2.15 16.57 -1.27
N THR A 394 -1.86 17.02 -0.05
CA THR A 394 -0.65 17.82 0.23
C THR A 394 0.61 16.95 0.04
N ARG A 395 1.78 17.56 0.06
CA ARG A 395 3.05 16.82 0.05
C ARG A 395 3.18 15.87 1.24
N GLN A 396 2.62 16.23 2.40
CA GLN A 396 2.54 15.39 3.61
C GLN A 396 1.51 14.25 3.50
N GLY A 397 0.79 14.13 2.38
CA GLY A 397 -0.24 13.12 2.19
C GLY A 397 -1.58 13.44 2.86
N LYS A 398 -1.73 14.64 3.44
CA LYS A 398 -2.99 15.05 4.08
C LYS A 398 -4.06 15.33 3.04
N LEU A 399 -5.26 14.79 3.27
CA LEU A 399 -6.43 15.05 2.43
C LEU A 399 -6.91 16.48 2.68
N ILE A 400 -7.11 17.24 1.60
CA ILE A 400 -7.65 18.59 1.66
C ILE A 400 -8.79 18.77 0.66
N HIS A 401 -9.84 19.47 1.09
CA HIS A 401 -10.98 19.82 0.26
C HIS A 401 -11.09 21.36 0.16
N PHE A 402 -11.39 21.85 -1.04
CA PHE A 402 -11.57 23.27 -1.28
C PHE A 402 -12.44 23.52 -2.51
N THR A 403 -13.01 24.73 -2.64
CA THR A 403 -13.75 25.15 -3.83
C THR A 403 -12.74 25.47 -4.94
N PRO A 404 -12.85 24.84 -6.13
CA PRO A 404 -11.95 25.14 -7.24
C PRO A 404 -12.24 26.53 -7.84
N PRO A 405 -11.30 27.10 -8.64
CA PRO A 405 -11.57 28.31 -9.42
C PRO A 405 -12.65 28.03 -10.47
N VAL A 406 -13.22 29.11 -11.06
CA VAL A 406 -14.34 29.04 -12.03
C VAL A 406 -13.99 28.17 -13.25
N GLU A 407 -12.75 28.23 -13.73
CA GLU A 407 -12.24 27.41 -14.84
C GLU A 407 -12.08 25.91 -14.48
N GLY A 408 -12.21 25.58 -13.19
CA GLY A 408 -12.06 24.23 -12.67
C GLY A 408 -10.59 23.78 -12.58
N LEU A 409 -10.39 22.62 -11.95
CA LEU A 409 -9.09 21.96 -11.83
C LEU A 409 -9.20 20.51 -12.28
N ARG A 410 -8.37 20.12 -13.21
CA ARG A 410 -8.31 18.73 -13.70
C ARG A 410 -7.56 17.84 -12.70
N PRO A 411 -7.97 16.57 -12.50
CA PRO A 411 -7.17 15.61 -11.75
C PRO A 411 -5.73 15.52 -12.29
N GLY A 412 -4.76 15.47 -11.39
CA GLY A 412 -3.32 15.54 -11.73
C GLY A 412 -2.74 16.96 -11.83
N SER A 413 -3.56 18.03 -11.69
CA SER A 413 -3.06 19.39 -11.52
C SER A 413 -2.40 19.57 -10.16
N LEU A 414 -1.43 20.49 -10.10
CA LEU A 414 -0.90 21.02 -8.84
C LEU A 414 -1.45 22.42 -8.58
N ALA A 415 -1.89 22.66 -7.37
CA ALA A 415 -2.39 23.96 -6.91
C ALA A 415 -1.82 24.32 -5.55
N THR A 416 -1.70 25.65 -5.28
CA THR A 416 -1.48 26.16 -3.94
C THR A 416 -2.84 26.39 -3.28
N VAL A 417 -3.00 25.86 -2.06
CA VAL A 417 -4.21 25.96 -1.26
C VAL A 417 -3.83 26.42 0.14
N LYS A 418 -4.45 27.50 0.62
CA LYS A 418 -4.29 27.97 1.99
C LYS A 418 -5.20 27.18 2.91
N VAL A 419 -4.63 26.56 3.94
CA VAL A 419 -5.41 25.78 4.92
C VAL A 419 -6.18 26.75 5.84
N GLU A 420 -7.49 26.56 5.95
CA GLU A 420 -8.37 27.38 6.78
C GLU A 420 -8.89 26.65 8.01
N TYR A 421 -9.00 25.31 7.92
CA TYR A 421 -9.52 24.47 8.99
C TYR A 421 -8.88 23.09 8.99
N GLY A 422 -8.56 22.57 10.18
CA GLY A 422 -8.06 21.23 10.41
C GLY A 422 -9.09 20.37 11.15
N ALA A 423 -9.45 19.22 10.58
CA ALA A 423 -10.20 18.15 11.24
C ALA A 423 -9.29 16.92 11.42
N PRO A 424 -9.64 15.92 12.26
CA PRO A 424 -8.76 14.74 12.46
C PRO A 424 -8.35 14.03 11.16
N PHE A 425 -9.26 13.96 10.17
CA PHE A 425 -9.04 13.16 8.95
C PHE A 425 -8.87 13.96 7.66
N HIS A 426 -9.05 15.29 7.70
CA HIS A 426 -8.93 16.15 6.52
C HIS A 426 -8.69 17.60 6.89
N LEU A 427 -8.29 18.36 5.89
CA LEU A 427 -8.16 19.82 5.93
C LEU A 427 -9.25 20.44 5.04
N LEU A 428 -9.65 21.66 5.37
CA LEU A 428 -10.38 22.54 4.46
C LEU A 428 -9.50 23.75 4.14
N GLY A 429 -9.62 24.24 2.92
CA GLY A 429 -8.82 25.40 2.50
C GLY A 429 -9.48 26.23 1.43
N SER A 430 -8.80 27.30 1.04
CA SER A 430 -9.15 28.18 -0.06
C SER A 430 -8.09 28.08 -1.17
N TYR A 431 -8.55 28.07 -2.42
CA TYR A 431 -7.69 28.11 -3.59
C TYR A 431 -6.90 29.41 -3.65
N VAL A 432 -5.60 29.31 -3.93
CA VAL A 432 -4.69 30.46 -4.10
C VAL A 432 -4.25 30.56 -5.57
N ALA A 433 -3.65 29.51 -6.12
CA ALA A 433 -3.14 29.53 -7.49
C ALA A 433 -3.00 28.13 -8.06
N THR A 434 -3.09 28.00 -9.39
CA THR A 434 -2.69 26.80 -10.12
C THR A 434 -1.20 26.87 -10.40
N LEU A 435 -0.45 25.89 -9.87
CA LEU A 435 1.00 25.77 -10.11
C LEU A 435 1.29 25.12 -11.45
N ARG A 436 0.52 24.06 -11.78
CA ARG A 436 0.74 23.29 -13.00
C ARG A 436 -0.52 22.51 -13.42
N GLN A 437 -0.78 22.49 -14.71
CA GLN A 437 -1.78 21.61 -15.32
C GLN A 437 -1.22 20.16 -15.46
N PRO A 438 -2.07 19.12 -15.52
CA PRO A 438 -1.60 17.76 -15.63
C PRO A 438 -0.85 17.51 -16.95
N ARG A 439 0.25 16.76 -16.87
CA ARG A 439 1.09 16.41 -18.03
C ARG A 439 0.55 15.20 -18.81
N HIS A 440 -0.22 14.33 -18.16
CA HIS A 440 -0.76 13.16 -18.82
C HIS A 440 -1.80 13.53 -19.88
N LYS A 441 -1.79 12.78 -20.99
CA LYS A 441 -2.80 12.91 -22.05
C LYS A 441 -4.06 12.16 -21.62
N VAL A 442 -5.20 12.82 -21.67
CA VAL A 442 -6.50 12.14 -21.53
C VAL A 442 -6.78 11.40 -22.84
N ARG A 443 -6.92 10.07 -22.78
CA ARG A 443 -7.50 9.33 -23.92
C ARG A 443 -8.96 9.73 -24.01
N ILE A 444 -9.34 10.42 -25.07
CA ILE A 444 -10.75 10.64 -25.39
C ILE A 444 -11.24 9.30 -25.93
N PRO A 445 -12.24 8.65 -25.31
CA PRO A 445 -12.82 7.45 -25.90
C PRO A 445 -13.42 7.84 -27.26
N LEU A 446 -12.90 7.25 -28.32
CA LEU A 446 -13.56 7.33 -29.63
C LEU A 446 -14.84 6.50 -29.50
N LEU A 447 -15.99 7.18 -29.41
CA LEU A 447 -17.28 6.54 -29.62
C LEU A 447 -17.29 6.10 -31.07
N ASN A 448 -17.07 4.82 -31.32
CA ASN A 448 -17.35 4.24 -32.61
C ASN A 448 -18.87 4.34 -32.82
N SER A 449 -19.25 5.19 -33.77
CA SER A 449 -20.64 5.37 -34.28
C SER A 449 -21.13 4.10 -34.96
#